data_a43c2c74d6e8919de57e3f3a647cbda2
#
_entry.id   a43c2c74d6e8919de57e3f3a647cbda2
#
_cell.length_a   1.000
_cell.length_b   1.000
_cell.length_c   1.000
_cell.angle_alpha   90.00
_cell.angle_beta   90.00
_cell.angle_gamma   90.00
#
_symmetry.space_group_name_H-M   'P 1'
#
loop_
_entity.id
_entity.type
_entity.pdbx_description
1 polymer ?
#
loop_
_entity_poly.entity_id
_entity_poly.type
_entity_poly.pdbx_seq_one_letter_code
_entity_poly.pdbx_strand_id
1 'polypeptide(L)'
;MQHPEGREALAPETFRPWMALRTVVMGAAMLWIAVFFALAAMQGATRSSFLSAAFFVVLFTACSLFYNRLAFIVTESGLTVRTVAMERTVSFGDILRVDVMPGLIGTSYAVRTRLGSLTFSSLLAGHQRLCDLIVRRARLA
;
A
#
# COMPACT_ATOMS: atom_id res chain seq x y z
N MET A 1 -38.59 -5.76 -13.31
CA MET A 1 -37.77 -4.56 -13.20
C MET A 1 -36.57 -4.82 -12.33
N GLN A 2 -35.39 -4.81 -12.92
CA GLN A 2 -34.14 -4.96 -12.16
C GLN A 2 -33.78 -3.61 -11.58
N HIS A 3 -33.69 -3.54 -10.27
CA HIS A 3 -33.22 -2.34 -9.59
C HIS A 3 -31.76 -2.08 -9.93
N PRO A 4 -31.39 -0.84 -10.30
CA PRO A 4 -30.00 -0.52 -10.58
C PRO A 4 -29.08 -0.64 -9.35
N GLU A 5 -29.65 -0.76 -8.17
CA GLU A 5 -28.90 -0.89 -6.92
C GLU A 5 -27.96 -2.09 -6.89
N GLY A 6 -28.31 -3.18 -7.54
CA GLY A 6 -27.46 -4.37 -7.61
C GLY A 6 -26.18 -4.18 -8.42
N ARG A 7 -26.16 -3.21 -9.35
CA ARG A 7 -24.96 -2.93 -10.14
C ARG A 7 -24.00 -1.96 -9.46
N GLU A 8 -24.51 -1.04 -8.67
CA GLU A 8 -23.66 -0.12 -7.92
C GLU A 8 -22.87 -0.83 -6.83
N ALA A 9 -23.46 -1.86 -6.20
CA ALA A 9 -22.80 -2.68 -5.19
C ALA A 9 -21.61 -3.48 -5.73
N LEU A 10 -21.49 -3.62 -7.06
CA LEU A 10 -20.46 -4.38 -7.75
C LEU A 10 -19.37 -3.48 -8.33
N ALA A 11 -19.43 -2.17 -8.13
CA ALA A 11 -18.42 -1.23 -8.57
C ALA A 11 -17.09 -1.54 -7.87
N PRO A 12 -15.95 -1.45 -8.58
CA PRO A 12 -14.65 -1.67 -7.97
C PRO A 12 -14.38 -0.64 -6.87
N GLU A 13 -13.97 -1.11 -5.70
CA GLU A 13 -13.50 -0.24 -4.62
C GLU A 13 -11.99 -0.30 -4.54
N THR A 14 -11.36 0.88 -4.47
CA THR A 14 -9.91 1.00 -4.40
C THR A 14 -9.50 1.45 -3.00
N PHE A 15 -8.56 0.73 -2.41
CA PHE A 15 -8.00 1.03 -1.10
C PHE A 15 -6.53 1.40 -1.26
N ARG A 16 -6.15 2.55 -0.75
CA ARG A 16 -4.78 3.08 -0.84
C ARG A 16 -4.26 3.43 0.54
N PRO A 17 -2.94 3.51 0.74
CA PRO A 17 -2.37 4.02 1.98
C PRO A 17 -2.93 5.39 2.33
N TRP A 18 -2.93 5.72 3.63
CA TRP A 18 -3.41 7.00 4.11
C TRP A 18 -2.77 8.15 3.34
N MET A 19 -3.56 9.13 2.96
CA MET A 19 -3.07 10.32 2.26
C MET A 19 -2.02 11.06 3.09
N ALA A 20 -2.22 11.14 4.40
CA ALA A 20 -1.26 11.74 5.32
C ALA A 20 0.10 11.04 5.25
N LEU A 21 0.12 9.70 5.25
CA LEU A 21 1.35 8.91 5.15
C LEU A 21 2.07 9.18 3.82
N ARG A 22 1.34 9.16 2.71
CA ARG A 22 1.91 9.44 1.40
C ARG A 22 2.50 10.84 1.31
N THR A 23 1.80 11.82 1.87
CA THR A 23 2.25 13.22 1.89
C THR A 23 3.52 13.37 2.73
N VAL A 24 3.56 12.75 3.92
CA VAL A 24 4.73 12.80 4.81
C VAL A 24 5.95 12.18 4.14
N VAL A 25 5.80 11.02 3.53
CA VAL A 25 6.92 10.32 2.85
C VAL A 25 7.41 11.13 1.66
N MET A 26 6.51 11.73 0.88
CA MET A 26 6.87 12.59 -0.24
C MET A 26 7.60 13.85 0.25
N GLY A 27 7.12 14.47 1.32
CA GLY A 27 7.77 15.62 1.93
C GLY A 27 9.17 15.29 2.43
N ALA A 28 9.36 14.13 3.05
CA ALA A 28 10.66 13.66 3.49
C ALA A 28 11.62 13.45 2.30
N ALA A 29 11.13 12.89 1.20
CA ALA A 29 11.91 12.70 -0.01
C ALA A 29 12.39 14.05 -0.57
N MET A 30 11.49 15.02 -0.65
CA MET A 30 11.81 16.36 -1.14
C MET A 30 12.79 17.09 -0.22
N LEU A 31 12.64 16.93 1.09
CA LEU A 31 13.57 17.49 2.08
C LEU A 31 14.99 16.96 1.86
N TRP A 32 15.13 15.63 1.72
CA TRP A 32 16.44 15.02 1.52
C TRP A 32 17.05 15.37 0.17
N ILE A 33 16.25 15.54 -0.87
CA ILE A 33 16.72 16.06 -2.16
C ILE A 33 17.29 17.46 -1.99
N ALA A 34 16.60 18.34 -1.26
CA ALA A 34 17.07 19.69 -0.95
C ALA A 34 18.38 19.67 -0.15
N VAL A 35 18.48 18.79 0.85
CA VAL A 35 19.71 18.60 1.63
C VAL A 35 20.86 18.14 0.75
N PHE A 36 20.61 17.22 -0.17
CA PHE A 36 21.63 16.74 -1.10
C PHE A 36 22.18 17.87 -1.97
N PHE A 37 21.31 18.69 -2.55
CA PHE A 37 21.73 19.84 -3.36
C PHE A 37 22.44 20.90 -2.53
N ALA A 38 22.01 21.12 -1.29
CA ALA A 38 22.69 22.06 -0.38
C ALA A 38 24.12 21.58 -0.08
N LEU A 39 24.32 20.29 0.16
CA LEU A 39 25.64 19.70 0.37
C LEU A 39 26.50 19.82 -0.88
N ALA A 40 25.92 19.66 -2.06
CA ALA A 40 26.65 19.82 -3.33
C ALA A 40 27.13 21.25 -3.54
N ALA A 41 26.38 22.25 -3.05
CA ALA A 41 26.75 23.66 -3.14
C ALA A 41 27.75 24.09 -2.06
N MET A 42 27.88 23.34 -0.97
CA MET A 42 28.80 23.66 0.12
C MET A 42 30.24 23.23 -0.21
N GLN A 43 31.18 24.14 0.01
CA GLN A 43 32.60 23.81 -0.06
C GLN A 43 33.00 23.12 1.24
N GLY A 44 33.67 21.98 1.16
CA GLY A 44 34.15 21.24 2.30
C GLY A 44 33.19 20.17 2.84
N ALA A 45 32.10 19.87 2.10
CA ALA A 45 31.26 18.74 2.45
C ALA A 45 32.04 17.43 2.32
N THR A 46 31.91 16.55 3.32
CA THR A 46 32.63 15.28 3.32
C THR A 46 31.95 14.26 2.41
N ARG A 47 32.73 13.32 1.89
CA ARG A 47 32.22 12.21 1.10
C ARG A 47 31.16 11.40 1.86
N SER A 48 31.39 11.22 3.18
CA SER A 48 30.44 10.51 4.05
C SER A 48 29.08 11.21 4.10
N SER A 49 29.07 12.57 4.17
CA SER A 49 27.82 13.34 4.17
C SER A 49 27.05 13.18 2.86
N PHE A 50 27.75 13.21 1.72
CA PHE A 50 27.13 12.97 0.41
C PHE A 50 26.53 11.59 0.30
N LEU A 51 27.25 10.55 0.73
CA LEU A 51 26.78 9.18 0.67
C LEU A 51 25.55 8.97 1.56
N SER A 52 25.55 9.57 2.76
CA SER A 52 24.39 9.50 3.65
C SER A 52 23.17 10.20 3.05
N ALA A 53 23.34 11.39 2.51
CA ALA A 53 22.26 12.12 1.89
C ALA A 53 21.71 11.39 0.66
N ALA A 54 22.59 10.84 -0.17
CA ALA A 54 22.20 10.04 -1.33
C ALA A 54 21.40 8.80 -0.92
N PHE A 55 21.84 8.12 0.13
CA PHE A 55 21.12 6.95 0.67
C PHE A 55 19.69 7.32 1.09
N PHE A 56 19.51 8.41 1.84
CA PHE A 56 18.19 8.84 2.28
C PHE A 56 17.32 9.32 1.12
N VAL A 57 17.90 9.98 0.11
CA VAL A 57 17.17 10.37 -1.10
C VAL A 57 16.62 9.13 -1.80
N VAL A 58 17.45 8.12 -2.01
CA VAL A 58 17.03 6.87 -2.66
C VAL A 58 15.98 6.16 -1.82
N LEU A 59 16.18 6.06 -0.51
CA LEU A 59 15.28 5.39 0.41
C LEU A 59 13.88 6.05 0.41
N PHE A 60 13.80 7.33 0.64
CA PHE A 60 12.51 8.03 0.72
C PHE A 60 11.83 8.15 -0.64
N THR A 61 12.60 8.29 -1.72
CA THR A 61 12.02 8.27 -3.07
C THR A 61 11.41 6.91 -3.39
N ALA A 62 12.11 5.84 -3.06
CA ALA A 62 11.61 4.48 -3.25
C ALA A 62 10.34 4.23 -2.41
N CYS A 63 10.34 4.66 -1.15
CA CYS A 63 9.17 4.56 -0.28
C CYS A 63 7.98 5.37 -0.84
N SER A 64 8.24 6.58 -1.32
CA SER A 64 7.20 7.43 -1.91
C SER A 64 6.56 6.76 -3.12
N LEU A 65 7.39 6.21 -4.03
CA LEU A 65 6.87 5.49 -5.20
C LEU A 65 6.07 4.25 -4.78
N PHE A 66 6.58 3.49 -3.80
CA PHE A 66 5.90 2.31 -3.30
C PHE A 66 4.52 2.65 -2.75
N TYR A 67 4.43 3.63 -1.84
CA TYR A 67 3.15 3.99 -1.23
C TYR A 67 2.20 4.68 -2.19
N ASN A 68 2.69 5.42 -3.18
CA ASN A 68 1.82 6.05 -4.17
C ASN A 68 1.24 5.05 -5.17
N ARG A 69 1.95 3.96 -5.45
CA ARG A 69 1.49 2.94 -6.39
C ARG A 69 0.74 1.79 -5.73
N LEU A 70 0.95 1.60 -4.43
CA LEU A 70 0.25 0.54 -3.71
C LEU A 70 -1.26 0.79 -3.72
N ALA A 71 -2.01 -0.18 -4.18
CA ALA A 71 -3.47 -0.12 -4.19
C ALA A 71 -4.05 -1.53 -4.11
N PHE A 72 -5.11 -1.66 -3.33
CA PHE A 72 -5.92 -2.87 -3.26
C PHE A 72 -7.26 -2.56 -3.90
N ILE A 73 -7.58 -3.25 -4.98
CA ILE A 73 -8.80 -3.03 -5.73
C ILE A 73 -9.71 -4.25 -5.56
N VAL A 74 -10.86 -4.02 -4.93
CA VAL A 74 -11.87 -5.08 -4.75
C VAL A 74 -12.84 -5.02 -5.90
N THR A 75 -12.88 -6.08 -6.69
CA THR A 75 -13.80 -6.22 -7.81
C THR A 75 -14.87 -7.27 -7.48
N GLU A 76 -15.82 -7.45 -8.37
CA GLU A 76 -16.87 -8.46 -8.22
C GLU A 76 -16.31 -9.89 -8.14
N SER A 77 -15.26 -10.18 -8.89
CA SER A 77 -14.71 -11.53 -9.03
C SER A 77 -13.48 -11.79 -8.16
N GLY A 78 -12.80 -10.76 -7.69
CA GLY A 78 -11.56 -10.96 -6.96
C GLY A 78 -10.97 -9.71 -6.36
N LEU A 79 -9.77 -9.88 -5.82
CA LEU A 79 -8.95 -8.83 -5.23
C LEU A 79 -7.73 -8.60 -6.09
N THR A 80 -7.55 -7.39 -6.56
CA THR A 80 -6.35 -6.99 -7.32
C THR A 80 -5.42 -6.19 -6.41
N VAL A 81 -4.17 -6.62 -6.33
CA VAL A 81 -3.13 -5.91 -5.59
C VAL A 81 -2.16 -5.30 -6.59
N ARG A 82 -2.07 -3.98 -6.58
CA ARG A 82 -1.14 -3.24 -7.44
C ARG A 82 0.03 -2.74 -6.61
N THR A 83 1.23 -3.07 -7.06
CA THR A 83 2.48 -2.58 -6.47
C THR A 83 3.32 -1.90 -7.55
N VAL A 84 4.49 -1.38 -7.16
CA VAL A 84 5.42 -0.74 -8.12
C VAL A 84 5.88 -1.72 -9.20
N ALA A 85 6.12 -2.97 -8.81
CA ALA A 85 6.73 -3.97 -9.69
C ALA A 85 5.71 -4.80 -10.46
N MET A 86 4.52 -5.03 -9.90
CA MET A 86 3.56 -5.96 -10.50
C MET A 86 2.13 -5.68 -10.05
N GLU A 87 1.19 -6.22 -10.82
CA GLU A 87 -0.21 -6.25 -10.48
C GLU A 87 -0.66 -7.71 -10.42
N ARG A 88 -1.30 -8.08 -9.33
CA ARG A 88 -1.72 -9.46 -9.10
C ARG A 88 -3.20 -9.50 -8.75
N THR A 89 -3.94 -10.35 -9.42
CA THR A 89 -5.36 -10.57 -9.16
C THR A 89 -5.58 -11.94 -8.57
N VAL A 90 -6.32 -11.99 -7.47
CA VAL A 90 -6.66 -13.24 -6.79
C VAL A 90 -8.19 -13.36 -6.75
N SER A 91 -8.71 -14.48 -7.23
CA SER A 91 -10.14 -14.77 -7.16
C SER A 91 -10.57 -14.97 -5.69
N PHE A 92 -11.76 -14.51 -5.34
CA PHE A 92 -12.32 -14.74 -4.01
C PHE A 92 -12.46 -16.23 -3.67
N GLY A 93 -12.70 -17.07 -4.67
CA GLY A 93 -12.74 -18.52 -4.49
C GLY A 93 -11.43 -19.15 -4.08
N ASP A 94 -10.31 -18.50 -4.35
CA ASP A 94 -8.97 -18.97 -3.99
C ASP A 94 -8.52 -18.49 -2.60
N ILE A 95 -9.27 -17.60 -1.97
CA ILE A 95 -8.96 -17.10 -0.64
C ILE A 95 -9.41 -18.15 0.40
N LEU A 96 -8.46 -18.62 1.20
CA LEU A 96 -8.70 -19.65 2.20
C LEU A 96 -9.07 -19.07 3.56
N ARG A 97 -8.33 -18.03 3.99
CA ARG A 97 -8.58 -17.38 5.27
C ARG A 97 -7.90 -16.01 5.33
N VAL A 98 -8.33 -15.21 6.30
CA VAL A 98 -7.73 -13.93 6.64
C VAL A 98 -7.28 -13.98 8.09
N ASP A 99 -5.98 -13.83 8.32
CA ASP A 99 -5.42 -13.79 9.67
C ASP A 99 -5.21 -12.32 10.07
N VAL A 100 -5.72 -11.94 11.22
CA VAL A 100 -5.58 -10.60 11.77
C VAL A 100 -4.58 -10.66 12.92
N MET A 101 -3.48 -9.91 12.79
CA MET A 101 -2.41 -9.89 13.79
C MET A 101 -2.23 -8.48 14.34
N PRO A 102 -2.69 -8.20 15.56
CA PRO A 102 -2.42 -6.91 16.19
C PRO A 102 -0.93 -6.78 16.52
N GLY A 103 -0.36 -5.61 16.23
CA GLY A 103 1.04 -5.32 16.48
C GLY A 103 1.22 -3.99 17.22
N LEU A 104 2.48 -3.66 17.54
CA LEU A 104 2.82 -2.42 18.25
C LEU A 104 2.55 -1.17 17.43
N ILE A 105 2.66 -1.25 16.11
CA ILE A 105 2.52 -0.11 15.19
C ILE A 105 1.17 -0.14 14.45
N GLY A 106 0.31 -1.08 14.79
CA GLY A 106 -0.99 -1.24 14.15
C GLY A 106 -1.31 -2.70 13.89
N THR A 107 -2.36 -2.93 13.12
CA THR A 107 -2.84 -4.27 12.81
C THR A 107 -2.36 -4.70 11.44
N SER A 108 -1.89 -5.93 11.34
CA SER A 108 -1.52 -6.56 10.07
C SER A 108 -2.56 -7.61 9.69
N TYR A 109 -2.87 -7.68 8.41
CA TYR A 109 -3.82 -8.64 7.86
C TYR A 109 -3.10 -9.52 6.85
N ALA A 110 -3.17 -10.82 7.03
CA ALA A 110 -2.63 -11.78 6.08
C ALA A 110 -3.77 -12.53 5.40
N VAL A 111 -3.91 -12.33 4.10
CA VAL A 111 -4.91 -13.02 3.29
C VAL A 111 -4.23 -14.25 2.69
N ARG A 112 -4.60 -15.42 3.17
CA ARG A 112 -4.04 -16.67 2.68
C ARG A 112 -4.85 -17.20 1.51
N THR A 113 -4.14 -17.48 0.43
CA THR A 113 -4.74 -17.99 -0.81
C THR A 113 -4.09 -19.31 -1.20
N ARG A 114 -4.68 -19.99 -2.17
CA ARG A 114 -4.11 -21.24 -2.69
C ARG A 114 -2.77 -21.04 -3.40
N LEU A 115 -2.52 -19.82 -3.92
CA LEU A 115 -1.31 -19.49 -4.65
C LEU A 115 -0.25 -18.76 -3.82
N GLY A 116 -0.53 -18.53 -2.54
CA GLY A 116 0.36 -17.81 -1.65
C GLY A 116 -0.40 -16.94 -0.66
N SER A 117 0.24 -15.90 -0.16
CA SER A 117 -0.39 -14.98 0.78
C SER A 117 -0.22 -13.53 0.34
N LEU A 118 -1.22 -12.70 0.65
CA LEU A 118 -1.19 -11.27 0.48
C LEU A 118 -1.26 -10.64 1.86
N THR A 119 -0.51 -9.56 2.06
CA THR A 119 -0.48 -8.88 3.35
C THR A 119 -0.79 -7.41 3.18
N PHE A 120 -1.63 -6.88 4.04
CA PHE A 120 -1.83 -5.44 4.16
C PHE A 120 -1.93 -5.06 5.65
N SER A 121 -1.84 -3.78 5.94
CA SER A 121 -1.80 -3.30 7.32
C SER A 121 -2.75 -2.14 7.55
N SER A 122 -2.84 -1.70 8.80
CA SER A 122 -3.64 -0.53 9.19
C SER A 122 -3.13 0.78 8.57
N LEU A 123 -1.97 0.78 7.89
CA LEU A 123 -1.50 1.91 7.10
C LEU A 123 -2.36 2.16 5.85
N LEU A 124 -3.16 1.17 5.46
CA LEU A 124 -4.08 1.29 4.34
C LEU A 124 -5.37 1.98 4.81
N ALA A 125 -5.80 3.03 4.12
CA ALA A 125 -7.05 3.72 4.45
C ALA A 125 -8.23 2.77 4.23
N GLY A 126 -9.11 2.66 5.23
CA GLY A 126 -10.26 1.76 5.16
C GLY A 126 -9.91 0.29 5.32
N HIS A 127 -8.81 -0.03 5.99
CA HIS A 127 -8.33 -1.41 6.16
C HIS A 127 -9.40 -2.34 6.77
N GLN A 128 -10.21 -1.86 7.71
CA GLN A 128 -11.28 -2.65 8.31
C GLN A 128 -12.37 -3.00 7.29
N ARG A 129 -12.76 -2.02 6.48
CA ARG A 129 -13.74 -2.23 5.42
C ARG A 129 -13.21 -3.21 4.37
N LEU A 130 -11.93 -3.10 4.02
CA LEU A 130 -11.29 -4.03 3.09
C LEU A 130 -11.32 -5.45 3.63
N CYS A 131 -10.97 -5.64 4.89
CA CYS A 131 -11.02 -6.94 5.55
C CYS A 131 -12.45 -7.51 5.53
N ASP A 132 -13.44 -6.70 5.90
CA ASP A 132 -14.85 -7.11 5.91
C ASP A 132 -15.33 -7.50 4.51
N LEU A 133 -14.97 -6.74 3.49
CA LEU A 133 -15.32 -7.04 2.11
C LEU A 133 -14.71 -8.36 1.65
N ILE A 134 -13.45 -8.60 1.98
CA ILE A 134 -12.77 -9.85 1.62
C ILE A 134 -13.47 -11.03 2.31
N VAL A 135 -13.75 -10.91 3.59
CA VAL A 135 -14.42 -11.97 4.36
C VAL A 135 -15.79 -12.27 3.78
N ARG A 136 -16.57 -11.25 3.49
CA ARG A 136 -17.91 -11.42 2.92
C ARG A 136 -17.89 -12.05 1.54
N ARG A 137 -17.06 -11.51 0.64
CA ARG A 137 -17.05 -11.94 -0.76
C ARG A 137 -16.39 -13.30 -0.95
N ALA A 138 -15.42 -13.64 -0.11
CA ALA A 138 -14.80 -14.95 -0.08
C ALA A 138 -15.65 -15.97 0.71
N ARG A 139 -16.73 -15.54 1.32
CA ARG A 139 -17.62 -16.37 2.14
C ARG A 139 -16.90 -17.05 3.31
N LEU A 140 -15.96 -16.34 3.91
CA LEU A 140 -15.28 -16.80 5.10
C LEU A 140 -16.19 -16.58 6.32
N ALA A 141 -16.29 -17.57 7.15
CA ALA A 141 -17.10 -17.48 8.37
C ALA A 141 -16.35 -16.70 9.46
#